data_fac54a24d61e627cce79ed05e69d6c4c
#
_entry.id   fac54a24d61e627cce79ed05e69d6c4c
#
_cell.length_a   1.000
_cell.length_b   1.000
_cell.length_c   1.000
_cell.angle_alpha   90.00
_cell.angle_beta   90.00
_cell.angle_gamma   90.00
#
_symmetry.space_group_name_H-M   'P 1'
#
loop_
_entity.id
_entity.type
_entity.pdbx_description
1 polymer ?
#
loop_
_entity_poly.entity_id
_entity_poly.type
_entity_poly.pdbx_seq_one_letter_code
_entity_poly.pdbx_strand_id
1 'polypeptide(L)'
;MKIPVFILSISLYLSSCSFTPRAEWVTTTENTPWAEQPDLISALADTIPNIDITILTEKHQQQIDGFGACFNELGWLSLSKLEPSVREEIMEELFFPGVGANFTICRMPVGANDFSRDWYSYDEVDGDFMMEHFTIANDQQTLIPFIKNAQKYQPDLRLWASPWCPPAWMKYNKHYASAYTGENYDEKYRNGLSADKVGHEGTDMFIQDSLYLKAYALYFSKFIEAYKKHGIPIFAIMPQNEFNSAQIFPSCCSVSYTHLRAHETAAN
;
A
#
# COMPACT_ATOMS: atom_id res chain seq x y z
N MET A 1 64.63 -53.50 -17.34
CA MET A 1 63.24 -53.21 -17.74
C MET A 1 62.98 -51.74 -17.33
N LYS A 2 63.00 -50.79 -18.27
CA LYS A 2 62.79 -49.34 -18.01
C LYS A 2 61.35 -49.01 -18.30
N ILE A 3 60.61 -48.51 -17.31
CA ILE A 3 59.21 -48.06 -17.44
C ILE A 3 59.24 -46.60 -17.85
N PRO A 4 58.60 -46.19 -18.95
CA PRO A 4 58.51 -44.80 -19.32
C PRO A 4 57.42 -44.09 -18.46
N VAL A 5 57.79 -43.02 -17.85
CA VAL A 5 56.87 -42.10 -17.15
C VAL A 5 56.22 -41.21 -18.19
N PHE A 6 54.91 -41.36 -18.42
CA PHE A 6 54.10 -40.44 -19.21
C PHE A 6 53.70 -39.26 -18.32
N ILE A 7 54.21 -38.09 -18.60
CA ILE A 7 53.75 -36.82 -18.04
C ILE A 7 52.53 -36.36 -18.82
N LEU A 8 51.36 -36.44 -18.24
CA LEU A 8 50.13 -35.93 -18.81
C LEU A 8 49.99 -34.44 -18.43
N SER A 9 50.31 -33.56 -19.38
CA SER A 9 50.10 -32.09 -19.22
C SER A 9 48.62 -31.78 -19.38
N ILE A 10 47.93 -31.50 -18.26
CA ILE A 10 46.56 -30.97 -18.29
C ILE A 10 46.68 -29.44 -18.47
N SER A 11 46.39 -28.97 -19.66
CA SER A 11 46.22 -27.54 -19.93
C SER A 11 44.82 -27.11 -19.46
N LEU A 12 44.77 -26.47 -18.28
CA LEU A 12 43.52 -25.76 -17.86
C LEU A 12 43.33 -24.53 -18.75
N TYR A 13 42.39 -24.61 -19.64
CA TYR A 13 41.83 -23.41 -20.29
C TYR A 13 40.94 -22.68 -19.31
N LEU A 14 41.47 -21.66 -18.63
CA LEU A 14 40.68 -20.68 -17.92
C LEU A 14 40.00 -19.80 -18.96
N SER A 15 38.80 -20.15 -19.34
CA SER A 15 37.91 -19.23 -20.05
C SER A 15 37.54 -18.12 -19.07
N SER A 16 38.27 -17.01 -19.10
CA SER A 16 37.84 -15.80 -18.43
C SER A 16 36.61 -15.28 -19.20
N CYS A 17 35.41 -15.56 -18.72
CA CYS A 17 34.25 -14.76 -19.10
C CYS A 17 34.52 -13.34 -18.64
N SER A 18 34.93 -12.48 -19.57
CA SER A 18 34.93 -11.03 -19.32
C SER A 18 33.48 -10.59 -19.21
N PHE A 19 33.02 -10.44 -17.97
CA PHE A 19 31.73 -9.84 -17.69
C PHE A 19 31.82 -8.36 -18.08
N THR A 20 31.28 -7.96 -19.21
CA THR A 20 31.13 -6.57 -19.59
C THR A 20 29.89 -6.07 -18.88
N PRO A 21 29.99 -5.13 -17.93
CA PRO A 21 28.82 -4.59 -17.27
C PRO A 21 27.88 -3.98 -18.31
N ARG A 22 26.63 -4.38 -18.29
CA ARG A 22 25.57 -3.81 -19.12
C ARG A 22 24.64 -3.04 -18.20
N ALA A 23 24.09 -1.97 -18.70
CA ALA A 23 22.95 -1.30 -18.07
C ALA A 23 21.79 -1.35 -19.07
N GLU A 24 20.73 -2.05 -18.68
CA GLU A 24 19.44 -2.03 -19.36
C GLU A 24 18.69 -0.79 -18.90
N TRP A 25 18.03 -0.12 -19.82
CA TRP A 25 17.23 1.03 -19.46
C TRP A 25 15.99 1.15 -20.34
N VAL A 26 14.95 1.70 -19.74
CA VAL A 26 13.64 1.86 -20.33
C VAL A 26 13.24 3.32 -20.24
N THR A 27 12.64 3.84 -21.30
CA THR A 27 12.08 5.19 -21.31
C THR A 27 10.58 5.15 -21.46
N THR A 28 9.91 6.08 -20.80
CA THR A 28 8.48 6.32 -20.97
C THR A 28 8.27 7.76 -21.41
N THR A 29 7.60 7.93 -22.54
CA THR A 29 7.16 9.23 -23.04
C THR A 29 5.63 9.22 -23.20
N GLU A 30 5.03 10.37 -23.45
CA GLU A 30 3.59 10.48 -23.70
C GLU A 30 3.08 9.52 -24.78
N ASN A 31 3.87 9.32 -25.85
CA ASN A 31 3.47 8.53 -27.02
C ASN A 31 4.10 7.12 -27.05
N THR A 32 5.05 6.82 -26.18
CA THR A 32 5.80 5.57 -26.17
C THR A 32 6.05 5.11 -24.74
N PRO A 33 5.03 4.56 -24.07
CA PRO A 33 5.19 4.03 -22.71
C PRO A 33 6.06 2.76 -22.74
N TRP A 34 6.94 2.64 -21.73
CA TRP A 34 7.77 1.46 -21.49
C TRP A 34 8.59 1.01 -22.69
N ALA A 35 9.27 1.94 -23.36
CA ALA A 35 10.11 1.63 -24.50
C ALA A 35 11.50 1.16 -24.05
N GLU A 36 11.83 -0.09 -24.33
CA GLU A 36 13.19 -0.61 -24.17
C GLU A 36 14.14 0.13 -25.08
N GLN A 37 15.28 0.51 -24.57
CA GLN A 37 16.32 1.21 -25.30
C GLN A 37 17.52 0.30 -25.51
N PRO A 38 18.37 0.59 -26.51
CA PRO A 38 19.61 -0.16 -26.67
C PRO A 38 20.47 -0.14 -25.39
N ASP A 39 21.06 -1.27 -25.05
CA ASP A 39 21.92 -1.40 -23.89
C ASP A 39 22.99 -0.30 -23.85
N LEU A 40 23.19 0.27 -22.68
CA LEU A 40 24.30 1.19 -22.47
C LEU A 40 25.62 0.42 -22.46
N ILE A 41 26.56 0.87 -23.26
CA ILE A 41 27.90 0.26 -23.35
C ILE A 41 28.79 0.89 -22.29
N SER A 42 29.43 0.05 -21.48
CA SER A 42 30.41 0.53 -20.52
C SER A 42 31.65 1.09 -21.23
N ALA A 43 32.13 2.24 -20.78
CA ALA A 43 33.39 2.84 -21.22
C ALA A 43 34.33 3.04 -20.02
N LEU A 44 35.62 3.11 -20.27
CA LEU A 44 36.58 3.43 -19.22
C LEU A 44 36.39 4.87 -18.74
N ALA A 45 36.32 5.08 -17.42
CA ALA A 45 36.05 6.38 -16.81
C ALA A 45 36.97 7.49 -17.33
N ASP A 46 38.23 7.18 -17.61
CA ASP A 46 39.26 8.14 -18.09
C ASP A 46 39.01 8.61 -19.55
N THR A 47 38.08 7.96 -20.26
CA THR A 47 37.73 8.31 -21.65
C THR A 47 36.48 9.21 -21.74
N ILE A 48 35.82 9.51 -20.61
CA ILE A 48 34.59 10.31 -20.57
C ILE A 48 34.95 11.74 -20.14
N PRO A 49 34.84 12.73 -21.05
CA PRO A 49 35.27 14.09 -20.78
C PRO A 49 34.44 14.85 -19.75
N ASN A 50 33.15 14.48 -19.63
CA ASN A 50 32.22 15.07 -18.66
C ASN A 50 31.38 13.96 -18.05
N ILE A 51 31.31 13.94 -16.72
CA ILE A 51 30.44 13.01 -15.96
C ILE A 51 29.35 13.83 -15.30
N ASP A 52 28.11 13.64 -15.73
CA ASP A 52 26.96 14.35 -15.17
C ASP A 52 26.47 13.75 -13.85
N ILE A 53 26.55 12.42 -13.71
CA ILE A 53 26.09 11.69 -12.53
C ILE A 53 27.15 10.67 -12.12
N THR A 54 27.50 10.69 -10.83
CA THR A 54 28.38 9.68 -10.23
C THR A 54 27.62 8.91 -9.16
N ILE A 55 27.55 7.59 -9.30
CA ILE A 55 26.96 6.69 -8.29
C ILE A 55 28.10 6.15 -7.42
N LEU A 56 28.06 6.50 -6.12
CA LEU A 56 29.06 6.07 -5.13
C LEU A 56 28.56 4.77 -4.48
N THR A 57 28.84 3.64 -5.10
CA THR A 57 28.37 2.31 -4.66
C THR A 57 28.83 1.95 -3.24
N GLU A 58 29.95 2.50 -2.78
CA GLU A 58 30.49 2.27 -1.43
C GLU A 58 29.81 3.11 -0.34
N LYS A 59 28.97 4.08 -0.73
CA LYS A 59 28.25 4.95 0.21
C LYS A 59 26.79 4.52 0.32
N HIS A 60 26.57 3.41 1.01
CA HIS A 60 25.21 2.93 1.29
C HIS A 60 24.41 3.97 2.09
N GLN A 61 23.17 4.20 1.69
CA GLN A 61 22.19 5.03 2.38
C GLN A 61 21.16 4.13 3.08
N GLN A 62 19.88 4.49 3.06
CA GLN A 62 18.81 3.63 3.58
C GLN A 62 18.60 2.39 2.69
N GLN A 63 18.16 1.32 3.30
CA GLN A 63 17.64 0.15 2.60
C GLN A 63 16.16 0.36 2.28
N ILE A 64 15.76 0.06 1.05
CA ILE A 64 14.35 0.06 0.65
C ILE A 64 13.77 -1.32 0.95
N ASP A 65 12.69 -1.36 1.74
CA ASP A 65 12.02 -2.61 2.14
C ASP A 65 11.21 -3.27 1.02
N GLY A 66 10.79 -2.49 0.03
CA GLY A 66 10.02 -2.99 -1.12
C GLY A 66 9.20 -1.90 -1.80
N PHE A 67 8.48 -2.29 -2.83
CA PHE A 67 7.56 -1.46 -3.59
C PHE A 67 6.17 -2.09 -3.61
N GLY A 68 5.15 -1.27 -3.83
CA GLY A 68 3.79 -1.76 -3.92
C GLY A 68 2.76 -0.66 -4.19
N ALA A 69 1.51 -1.07 -4.14
CA ALA A 69 0.35 -0.22 -4.36
C ALA A 69 -0.68 -0.36 -3.22
N CYS A 70 -1.85 0.26 -3.36
CA CYS A 70 -2.94 0.19 -2.39
C CYS A 70 -4.05 -0.73 -2.90
N PHE A 71 -4.42 -1.72 -2.10
CA PHE A 71 -5.65 -2.48 -2.32
C PHE A 71 -6.87 -1.61 -2.06
N ASN A 72 -7.91 -1.76 -2.86
CA ASN A 72 -9.19 -1.08 -2.67
C ASN A 72 -10.33 -1.89 -3.30
N GLU A 73 -11.58 -1.58 -2.90
CA GLU A 73 -12.75 -2.33 -3.36
C GLU A 73 -13.00 -2.20 -4.86
N LEU A 74 -12.93 -0.96 -5.40
CA LEU A 74 -13.22 -0.72 -6.83
C LEU A 74 -12.19 -1.39 -7.74
N GLY A 75 -10.93 -1.50 -7.30
CA GLY A 75 -9.89 -2.25 -8.00
C GLY A 75 -10.27 -3.73 -8.13
N TRP A 76 -10.69 -4.37 -7.02
CA TRP A 76 -11.14 -5.76 -7.05
C TRP A 76 -12.38 -5.96 -7.90
N LEU A 77 -13.37 -5.08 -7.77
CA LEU A 77 -14.59 -5.14 -8.58
C LEU A 77 -14.30 -4.98 -10.07
N SER A 78 -13.34 -4.14 -10.42
CA SER A 78 -12.90 -3.97 -11.82
C SER A 78 -12.21 -5.23 -12.35
N LEU A 79 -11.25 -5.77 -11.59
CA LEU A 79 -10.57 -7.03 -11.94
C LEU A 79 -11.56 -8.21 -12.02
N SER A 80 -12.59 -8.22 -11.18
CA SER A 80 -13.60 -9.29 -11.16
C SER A 80 -14.53 -9.28 -12.38
N LYS A 81 -14.55 -8.20 -13.17
CA LYS A 81 -15.30 -8.13 -14.44
C LYS A 81 -14.54 -8.73 -15.61
N LEU A 82 -13.24 -8.96 -15.46
CA LEU A 82 -12.41 -9.55 -16.49
C LEU A 82 -12.59 -11.07 -16.52
N GLU A 83 -12.28 -11.65 -17.69
CA GLU A 83 -12.15 -13.10 -17.79
C GLU A 83 -11.13 -13.61 -16.74
N PRO A 84 -11.40 -14.75 -16.09
CA PRO A 84 -10.52 -15.25 -15.02
C PRO A 84 -9.05 -15.38 -15.41
N SER A 85 -8.76 -15.81 -16.64
CA SER A 85 -7.38 -15.93 -17.15
C SER A 85 -6.67 -14.58 -17.24
N VAL A 86 -7.37 -13.55 -17.74
CA VAL A 86 -6.81 -12.19 -17.84
C VAL A 86 -6.58 -11.58 -16.46
N ARG A 87 -7.50 -11.81 -15.54
CA ARG A 87 -7.31 -11.37 -14.15
C ARG A 87 -6.08 -12.02 -13.50
N GLU A 88 -5.92 -13.33 -13.64
CA GLU A 88 -4.76 -14.04 -13.06
C GLU A 88 -3.45 -13.57 -13.72
N GLU A 89 -3.42 -13.31 -15.03
CA GLU A 89 -2.27 -12.72 -15.72
C GLU A 89 -1.90 -11.35 -15.13
N ILE A 90 -2.86 -10.46 -14.91
CA ILE A 90 -2.63 -9.17 -14.27
C ILE A 90 -2.08 -9.34 -12.86
N MET A 91 -2.62 -10.29 -12.08
CA MET A 91 -2.15 -10.54 -10.71
C MET A 91 -0.73 -11.12 -10.69
N GLU A 92 -0.39 -11.95 -11.66
CA GLU A 92 0.98 -12.45 -11.85
C GLU A 92 1.95 -11.30 -12.15
N GLU A 93 1.62 -10.45 -13.13
CA GLU A 93 2.41 -9.25 -13.48
C GLU A 93 2.59 -8.28 -12.31
N LEU A 94 1.63 -8.16 -11.42
CA LEU A 94 1.75 -7.28 -10.26
C LEU A 94 2.58 -7.88 -9.12
N PHE A 95 2.50 -9.19 -8.88
CA PHE A 95 2.95 -9.78 -7.62
C PHE A 95 4.00 -10.89 -7.74
N PHE A 96 4.12 -11.56 -8.90
CA PHE A 96 5.05 -12.69 -9.00
C PHE A 96 6.52 -12.22 -9.02
N PRO A 97 7.41 -12.82 -8.18
CA PRO A 97 8.81 -12.41 -8.11
C PRO A 97 9.54 -12.52 -9.46
N GLY A 98 10.14 -11.42 -9.89
CA GLY A 98 10.89 -11.36 -11.13
C GLY A 98 10.05 -11.16 -12.39
N VAL A 99 8.74 -10.97 -12.24
CA VAL A 99 7.82 -10.63 -13.33
C VAL A 99 7.19 -9.27 -13.04
N GLY A 100 7.06 -8.44 -14.04
CA GLY A 100 6.37 -7.15 -13.97
C GLY A 100 6.76 -6.26 -12.79
N ALA A 101 5.77 -5.79 -12.04
CA ALA A 101 5.97 -4.83 -10.95
C ALA A 101 6.57 -5.45 -9.69
N ASN A 102 6.43 -6.75 -9.47
CA ASN A 102 6.98 -7.48 -8.30
C ASN A 102 6.68 -6.78 -6.96
N PHE A 103 5.42 -6.48 -6.67
CA PHE A 103 5.02 -5.82 -5.43
C PHE A 103 5.25 -6.74 -4.22
N THR A 104 5.97 -6.22 -3.23
CA THR A 104 6.33 -6.95 -2.00
C THR A 104 5.79 -6.33 -0.73
N ILE A 105 5.39 -5.04 -0.80
CA ILE A 105 4.80 -4.31 0.31
C ILE A 105 3.64 -3.47 -0.21
N CYS A 106 2.44 -3.68 0.33
CA CYS A 106 1.25 -2.99 -0.12
C CYS A 106 0.50 -2.33 1.04
N ARG A 107 -0.29 -1.33 0.71
CA ARG A 107 -1.23 -0.66 1.61
C ARG A 107 -2.62 -1.24 1.44
N MET A 108 -3.45 -1.12 2.48
CA MET A 108 -4.88 -1.36 2.42
C MET A 108 -5.66 -0.38 3.30
N PRO A 109 -6.92 -0.08 3.00
CA PRO A 109 -7.76 0.73 3.86
C PRO A 109 -8.24 -0.05 5.10
N VAL A 110 -8.60 0.67 6.15
CA VAL A 110 -9.34 0.18 7.32
C VAL A 110 -10.73 0.81 7.26
N GLY A 111 -11.72 0.05 6.76
CA GLY A 111 -13.02 0.57 6.40
C GLY A 111 -13.02 1.33 5.07
N ALA A 112 -14.04 2.15 4.85
CA ALA A 112 -14.21 2.88 3.61
C ALA A 112 -13.10 3.90 3.32
N ASN A 113 -12.77 4.02 2.04
CA ASN A 113 -11.86 5.02 1.49
C ASN A 113 -12.50 5.71 0.26
N ASP A 114 -11.73 6.50 -0.47
CA ASP A 114 -12.14 7.18 -1.69
C ASP A 114 -12.43 6.22 -2.88
N PHE A 115 -11.92 4.98 -2.83
CA PHE A 115 -12.17 3.92 -3.81
C PHE A 115 -13.00 2.77 -3.24
N SER A 116 -13.87 3.06 -2.29
CA SER A 116 -14.84 2.08 -1.77
C SER A 116 -16.12 2.06 -2.60
N ARG A 117 -16.78 0.90 -2.64
CA ARG A 117 -18.09 0.72 -3.28
C ARG A 117 -19.17 1.54 -2.57
N ASP A 118 -19.14 1.45 -1.23
CA ASP A 118 -20.04 2.17 -0.33
C ASP A 118 -19.23 2.70 0.85
N TRP A 119 -19.79 3.66 1.60
CA TRP A 119 -19.14 4.11 2.83
C TRP A 119 -19.55 3.22 3.99
N TYR A 120 -18.58 2.68 4.69
CA TYR A 120 -18.78 1.77 5.80
C TYR A 120 -17.61 1.85 6.78
N SER A 121 -17.85 1.42 8.00
CA SER A 121 -16.82 1.01 8.94
C SER A 121 -17.13 -0.39 9.46
N TYR A 122 -16.29 -0.91 10.31
CA TYR A 122 -16.50 -2.23 10.88
C TYR A 122 -17.44 -2.22 12.09
N ASP A 123 -17.80 -1.03 12.59
CA ASP A 123 -18.76 -0.86 13.68
C ASP A 123 -19.41 0.54 13.63
N GLU A 124 -20.66 0.60 13.19
CA GLU A 124 -21.43 1.86 13.12
C GLU A 124 -22.52 1.94 14.22
N VAL A 125 -22.45 1.08 15.24
CA VAL A 125 -23.35 1.16 16.37
C VAL A 125 -22.88 2.27 17.30
N ASP A 126 -23.64 3.37 17.37
CA ASP A 126 -23.29 4.55 18.18
C ASP A 126 -23.14 4.16 19.68
N GLY A 127 -21.99 4.41 20.24
CA GLY A 127 -21.69 4.12 21.64
C GLY A 127 -21.26 2.66 21.92
N ASP A 128 -21.01 1.85 20.90
CA ASP A 128 -20.42 0.52 21.12
C ASP A 128 -18.92 0.60 21.43
N PHE A 129 -18.61 1.12 22.59
CA PHE A 129 -17.21 1.27 23.04
C PHE A 129 -16.48 -0.06 23.25
N MET A 130 -17.20 -1.17 23.33
CA MET A 130 -16.63 -2.51 23.46
C MET A 130 -16.50 -3.23 22.11
N MET A 131 -16.94 -2.59 21.02
CA MET A 131 -16.90 -3.16 19.67
C MET A 131 -17.59 -4.54 19.58
N GLU A 132 -18.72 -4.71 20.25
CA GLU A 132 -19.46 -5.99 20.27
C GLU A 132 -20.08 -6.28 18.88
N HIS A 133 -20.39 -5.23 18.13
CA HIS A 133 -20.97 -5.32 16.78
C HIS A 133 -19.91 -5.26 15.67
N PHE A 134 -18.62 -5.29 16.02
CA PHE A 134 -17.53 -5.23 15.04
C PHE A 134 -17.59 -6.38 14.04
N THR A 135 -17.56 -6.06 12.75
CA THR A 135 -17.56 -7.04 11.66
C THR A 135 -16.82 -6.57 10.43
N ILE A 136 -16.04 -7.45 9.81
CA ILE A 136 -15.37 -7.24 8.52
C ILE A 136 -16.14 -7.87 7.35
N ALA A 137 -17.45 -8.09 7.49
CA ALA A 137 -18.26 -8.79 6.50
C ALA A 137 -18.22 -8.15 5.11
N ASN A 138 -18.07 -6.81 5.01
CA ASN A 138 -17.89 -6.12 3.75
C ASN A 138 -16.57 -6.54 3.05
N ASP A 139 -15.48 -6.55 3.79
CA ASP A 139 -14.15 -6.88 3.26
C ASP A 139 -14.03 -8.34 2.81
N GLN A 140 -14.82 -9.23 3.38
CA GLN A 140 -14.89 -10.63 2.95
C GLN A 140 -15.39 -10.77 1.51
N GLN A 141 -16.08 -9.78 0.98
CA GLN A 141 -16.59 -9.78 -0.39
C GLN A 141 -15.60 -9.15 -1.38
N THR A 142 -14.68 -8.30 -0.92
CA THR A 142 -13.85 -7.46 -1.78
C THR A 142 -12.35 -7.51 -1.43
N LEU A 143 -11.93 -6.88 -0.35
CA LEU A 143 -10.51 -6.73 -0.01
C LEU A 143 -9.83 -8.08 0.32
N ILE A 144 -10.49 -8.94 1.08
CA ILE A 144 -9.93 -10.25 1.44
C ILE A 144 -9.72 -11.13 0.21
N PRO A 145 -10.67 -11.31 -0.70
CA PRO A 145 -10.45 -12.04 -1.96
C PRO A 145 -9.33 -11.43 -2.80
N PHE A 146 -9.22 -10.09 -2.88
CA PHE A 146 -8.16 -9.42 -3.62
C PHE A 146 -6.78 -9.73 -3.05
N ILE A 147 -6.61 -9.56 -1.74
CA ILE A 147 -5.35 -9.84 -1.04
C ILE A 147 -4.99 -11.32 -1.12
N LYS A 148 -5.97 -12.22 -0.95
CA LYS A 148 -5.76 -13.66 -1.09
C LYS A 148 -5.34 -14.06 -2.51
N ASN A 149 -5.84 -13.37 -3.52
CA ASN A 149 -5.38 -13.58 -4.89
C ASN A 149 -3.92 -13.14 -5.06
N ALA A 150 -3.54 -11.97 -4.52
CA ALA A 150 -2.14 -11.51 -4.53
C ALA A 150 -1.20 -12.46 -3.79
N GLN A 151 -1.63 -13.01 -2.65
CA GLN A 151 -0.83 -13.96 -1.85
C GLN A 151 -0.55 -15.29 -2.57
N LYS A 152 -1.28 -15.65 -3.63
CA LYS A 152 -0.95 -16.82 -4.46
C LYS A 152 0.40 -16.63 -5.18
N TYR A 153 0.69 -15.40 -5.61
CA TYR A 153 1.88 -15.04 -6.35
C TYR A 153 2.99 -14.49 -5.47
N GLN A 154 2.63 -13.80 -4.38
CA GLN A 154 3.56 -13.26 -3.40
C GLN A 154 3.15 -13.68 -1.98
N PRO A 155 3.51 -14.89 -1.52
CA PRO A 155 3.12 -15.41 -0.21
C PRO A 155 3.62 -14.54 0.96
N ASP A 156 4.77 -13.90 0.79
CA ASP A 156 5.42 -13.04 1.80
C ASP A 156 5.01 -11.57 1.69
N LEU A 157 3.91 -11.28 0.97
CA LEU A 157 3.39 -9.92 0.80
C LEU A 157 3.16 -9.25 2.15
N ARG A 158 3.86 -8.15 2.39
CA ARG A 158 3.72 -7.33 3.60
C ARG A 158 2.61 -6.32 3.41
N LEU A 159 1.72 -6.22 4.40
CA LEU A 159 0.57 -5.31 4.35
C LEU A 159 0.59 -4.34 5.51
N TRP A 160 0.52 -3.05 5.21
CA TRP A 160 0.23 -2.02 6.18
C TRP A 160 -1.13 -1.38 5.89
N ALA A 161 -1.79 -0.88 6.92
CA ALA A 161 -3.16 -0.43 6.82
C ALA A 161 -3.35 0.98 7.38
N SER A 162 -4.33 1.72 6.85
CA SER A 162 -4.72 3.02 7.38
C SER A 162 -6.20 3.30 7.12
N PRO A 163 -6.92 3.91 8.08
CA PRO A 163 -8.26 4.41 7.88
C PRO A 163 -8.25 5.75 7.13
N TRP A 164 -9.28 6.02 6.35
CA TRP A 164 -9.64 7.35 5.86
C TRP A 164 -10.58 8.06 6.84
N CYS A 165 -11.43 7.28 7.51
CA CYS A 165 -12.38 7.77 8.50
C CYS A 165 -12.55 6.72 9.61
N PRO A 166 -12.60 7.13 10.88
CA PRO A 166 -13.07 6.25 11.95
C PRO A 166 -14.57 5.95 11.75
N PRO A 167 -15.17 5.02 12.52
CA PRO A 167 -16.62 4.91 12.60
C PRO A 167 -17.28 6.28 12.74
N ALA A 168 -18.33 6.55 11.94
CA ALA A 168 -18.88 7.89 11.82
C ALA A 168 -19.34 8.46 13.18
N TRP A 169 -19.81 7.60 14.09
CA TRP A 169 -20.24 7.99 15.41
C TRP A 169 -19.12 8.50 16.34
N MET A 170 -17.84 8.23 16.00
CA MET A 170 -16.68 8.73 16.75
C MET A 170 -16.26 10.15 16.33
N LYS A 171 -16.92 10.73 15.33
CA LYS A 171 -16.65 12.10 14.86
C LYS A 171 -17.69 13.09 15.39
N TYR A 172 -17.28 14.33 15.59
CA TYR A 172 -18.19 15.40 16.00
C TYR A 172 -19.34 15.64 15.00
N ASN A 173 -19.06 15.47 13.70
CA ASN A 173 -20.08 15.66 12.67
C ASN A 173 -20.93 14.42 12.40
N LYS A 174 -20.63 13.28 13.01
CA LYS A 174 -21.34 12.00 12.83
C LYS A 174 -21.48 11.59 11.36
N HIS A 175 -20.48 11.92 10.53
CA HIS A 175 -20.51 11.68 9.09
C HIS A 175 -19.16 11.23 8.56
N TYR A 176 -19.13 10.41 7.50
CA TYR A 176 -17.88 9.92 6.90
C TYR A 176 -17.05 11.05 6.31
N ALA A 177 -17.65 11.95 5.53
CA ALA A 177 -16.95 13.07 4.93
C ALA A 177 -16.65 14.19 5.94
N SER A 178 -15.65 15.02 5.64
CA SER A 178 -15.34 16.24 6.37
C SER A 178 -15.62 17.51 5.55
N ALA A 179 -15.71 17.42 4.23
CA ALA A 179 -16.10 18.52 3.37
C ALA A 179 -17.50 18.32 2.77
N TYR A 180 -18.19 19.43 2.58
CA TYR A 180 -19.56 19.50 2.08
C TYR A 180 -19.58 19.51 0.55
N THR A 181 -20.50 18.75 -0.04
CA THR A 181 -20.86 18.85 -1.45
C THR A 181 -22.18 19.62 -1.59
N GLY A 182 -22.08 20.89 -1.94
CA GLY A 182 -23.23 21.80 -2.05
C GLY A 182 -24.05 21.60 -3.31
N GLU A 183 -24.92 22.58 -3.57
CA GLU A 183 -25.81 22.63 -4.75
C GLU A 183 -25.06 22.66 -6.09
N ASN A 184 -23.77 23.00 -6.08
CA ASN A 184 -22.89 23.00 -7.25
C ASN A 184 -22.55 21.58 -7.76
N TYR A 185 -22.85 20.53 -6.95
CA TYR A 185 -22.68 19.14 -7.35
C TYR A 185 -24.02 18.57 -7.84
N ASP A 186 -23.98 17.75 -8.89
CA ASP A 186 -25.12 16.96 -9.27
C ASP A 186 -25.62 16.14 -8.06
N GLU A 187 -26.91 16.00 -7.93
CA GLU A 187 -27.55 15.33 -6.78
C GLU A 187 -26.93 13.95 -6.47
N LYS A 188 -26.62 13.18 -7.52
CA LYS A 188 -25.99 11.85 -7.41
C LYS A 188 -24.57 11.86 -6.78
N TYR A 189 -23.93 13.02 -6.74
CA TYR A 189 -22.59 13.19 -6.15
C TYR A 189 -22.63 13.92 -4.81
N ARG A 190 -23.82 14.25 -4.32
CA ARG A 190 -23.96 14.87 -3.01
C ARG A 190 -23.71 13.85 -1.91
N ASN A 191 -22.84 14.20 -0.98
CA ASN A 191 -22.41 13.30 0.08
C ASN A 191 -23.33 13.31 1.33
N GLY A 192 -24.35 14.17 1.36
CA GLY A 192 -25.31 14.26 2.47
C GLY A 192 -24.82 15.03 3.70
N LEU A 193 -23.56 15.47 3.73
CA LEU A 193 -23.08 16.33 4.81
C LEU A 193 -23.72 17.71 4.68
N SER A 194 -24.19 18.28 5.79
CA SER A 194 -24.70 19.67 5.83
C SER A 194 -23.56 20.69 6.02
N ALA A 195 -23.75 21.90 5.50
CA ALA A 195 -22.72 22.93 5.50
C ALA A 195 -22.27 23.36 6.92
N ASP A 196 -23.13 23.25 7.90
CA ASP A 196 -22.85 23.57 9.32
C ASP A 196 -22.04 22.48 10.04
N LYS A 197 -21.82 21.30 9.40
CA LYS A 197 -21.08 20.16 9.96
C LYS A 197 -19.75 19.88 9.28
N VAL A 198 -19.27 20.83 8.50
CA VAL A 198 -17.99 20.74 7.80
C VAL A 198 -16.84 20.69 8.81
N GLY A 199 -15.87 19.80 8.58
CA GLY A 199 -14.60 19.80 9.28
C GLY A 199 -13.63 20.82 8.67
N HIS A 200 -12.76 21.38 9.50
CA HIS A 200 -11.74 22.32 9.05
C HIS A 200 -10.34 21.72 9.25
N GLU A 201 -9.49 21.93 8.27
CA GLU A 201 -8.08 21.61 8.37
C GLU A 201 -7.46 22.34 9.58
N GLY A 202 -6.55 21.66 10.27
CA GLY A 202 -5.97 22.16 11.52
C GLY A 202 -6.87 22.03 12.75
N THR A 203 -8.01 21.31 12.65
CA THR A 203 -8.89 21.02 13.79
C THR A 203 -9.10 19.52 13.97
N ASP A 204 -9.53 19.09 15.16
CA ASP A 204 -9.90 17.72 15.44
C ASP A 204 -11.38 17.47 15.14
N MET A 205 -11.63 16.54 14.22
CA MET A 205 -12.97 16.01 13.96
C MET A 205 -13.28 14.77 14.78
N PHE A 206 -12.26 14.05 15.25
CA PHE A 206 -12.42 12.92 16.16
C PHE A 206 -12.81 13.41 17.58
N ILE A 207 -13.75 12.75 18.24
CA ILE A 207 -14.18 13.10 19.60
C ILE A 207 -13.03 12.86 20.59
N GLN A 208 -12.51 13.94 21.18
CA GLN A 208 -11.36 13.96 22.07
C GLN A 208 -11.73 13.53 23.52
N ASP A 209 -12.25 12.31 23.64
CA ASP A 209 -12.60 11.69 24.91
C ASP A 209 -11.85 10.37 25.07
N SER A 210 -11.39 10.07 26.28
CA SER A 210 -10.58 8.88 26.57
C SER A 210 -11.32 7.56 26.26
N LEU A 211 -12.64 7.54 26.39
CA LEU A 211 -13.46 6.37 26.06
C LEU A 211 -13.50 6.11 24.56
N TYR A 212 -13.66 7.17 23.75
CA TYR A 212 -13.60 7.09 22.29
C TYR A 212 -12.22 6.68 21.79
N LEU A 213 -11.15 7.25 22.35
CA LEU A 213 -9.77 6.88 21.99
C LEU A 213 -9.48 5.40 22.29
N LYS A 214 -9.91 4.89 23.46
CA LYS A 214 -9.77 3.47 23.81
C LYS A 214 -10.59 2.57 22.90
N ALA A 215 -11.80 2.96 22.57
CA ALA A 215 -12.66 2.22 21.65
C ALA A 215 -12.02 2.17 20.24
N TYR A 216 -11.43 3.26 19.79
CA TYR A 216 -10.75 3.29 18.49
C TYR A 216 -9.46 2.45 18.48
N ALA A 217 -8.72 2.42 19.57
CA ALA A 217 -7.59 1.48 19.71
C ALA A 217 -8.05 0.01 19.68
N LEU A 218 -9.18 -0.30 20.34
CA LEU A 218 -9.80 -1.63 20.29
C LEU A 218 -10.28 -1.99 18.87
N TYR A 219 -10.82 -1.03 18.12
CA TYR A 219 -11.22 -1.18 16.73
C TYR A 219 -10.06 -1.68 15.86
N PHE A 220 -8.87 -1.06 15.98
CA PHE A 220 -7.68 -1.54 15.28
C PHE A 220 -7.23 -2.92 15.73
N SER A 221 -7.29 -3.21 17.03
CA SER A 221 -6.92 -4.53 17.55
C SER A 221 -7.81 -5.62 16.97
N LYS A 222 -9.13 -5.39 16.95
CA LYS A 222 -10.09 -6.32 16.34
C LYS A 222 -9.90 -6.48 14.83
N PHE A 223 -9.58 -5.39 14.13
CA PHE A 223 -9.24 -5.43 12.70
C PHE A 223 -8.04 -6.35 12.44
N ILE A 224 -6.92 -6.15 13.16
CA ILE A 224 -5.72 -6.99 13.01
C ILE A 224 -6.04 -8.46 13.28
N GLU A 225 -6.76 -8.76 14.37
CA GLU A 225 -7.16 -10.11 14.73
C GLU A 225 -8.08 -10.75 13.68
N ALA A 226 -9.03 -9.99 13.14
CA ALA A 226 -9.95 -10.47 12.12
C ALA A 226 -9.21 -10.83 10.83
N TYR A 227 -8.32 -9.97 10.35
CA TYR A 227 -7.51 -10.24 9.16
C TYR A 227 -6.53 -11.40 9.37
N LYS A 228 -5.92 -11.49 10.55
CA LYS A 228 -5.06 -12.62 10.92
C LYS A 228 -5.80 -13.96 10.84
N LYS A 229 -7.08 -14.02 11.23
CA LYS A 229 -7.91 -15.24 11.11
C LYS A 229 -8.12 -15.67 9.65
N HIS A 230 -8.03 -14.73 8.71
CA HIS A 230 -8.06 -15.02 7.27
C HIS A 230 -6.65 -15.32 6.68
N GLY A 231 -5.61 -15.44 7.53
CA GLY A 231 -4.24 -15.66 7.07
C GLY A 231 -3.63 -14.45 6.37
N ILE A 232 -4.07 -13.25 6.75
CA ILE A 232 -3.57 -11.97 6.25
C ILE A 232 -2.99 -11.18 7.43
N PRO A 233 -1.68 -11.33 7.72
CA PRO A 233 -1.04 -10.57 8.78
C PRO A 233 -0.84 -9.11 8.37
N ILE A 234 -1.25 -8.19 9.24
CA ILE A 234 -1.00 -6.76 9.10
C ILE A 234 0.26 -6.41 9.91
N PHE A 235 1.31 -5.91 9.24
CA PHE A 235 2.58 -5.66 9.91
C PHE A 235 2.69 -4.25 10.50
N ALA A 236 1.90 -3.28 10.00
CA ALA A 236 1.89 -1.92 10.50
C ALA A 236 0.52 -1.25 10.29
N ILE A 237 0.20 -0.30 11.15
CA ILE A 237 -0.99 0.57 11.02
C ILE A 237 -0.54 2.02 11.10
N MET A 238 -1.06 2.84 10.18
CA MET A 238 -1.09 4.29 10.33
C MET A 238 -2.45 4.68 10.91
N PRO A 239 -2.50 5.56 11.90
CA PRO A 239 -3.75 5.90 12.59
C PRO A 239 -4.72 6.70 11.72
N GLN A 240 -4.25 7.41 10.69
CA GLN A 240 -5.10 8.22 9.80
C GLN A 240 -4.43 8.43 8.44
N ASN A 241 -5.22 8.36 7.37
CA ASN A 241 -4.87 8.88 6.05
C ASN A 241 -5.09 10.38 6.03
N GLU A 242 -4.14 11.15 5.46
CA GLU A 242 -4.29 12.59 5.22
C GLU A 242 -4.90 13.35 6.41
N PHE A 243 -4.29 13.24 7.57
CA PHE A 243 -4.83 13.72 8.84
C PHE A 243 -5.21 15.21 8.88
N ASN A 244 -4.71 16.02 7.96
CA ASN A 244 -5.05 17.45 7.85
C ASN A 244 -5.77 17.79 6.53
N SER A 245 -6.62 16.87 6.04
CA SER A 245 -7.34 17.05 4.77
C SER A 245 -8.83 16.82 4.95
N ALA A 246 -9.63 17.89 4.74
CA ALA A 246 -11.08 17.80 4.75
C ALA A 246 -11.57 17.43 3.35
N GLN A 247 -12.03 16.19 3.18
CA GLN A 247 -12.45 15.66 1.89
C GLN A 247 -13.96 15.46 1.79
N ILE A 248 -14.46 15.44 0.55
CA ILE A 248 -15.88 15.17 0.23
C ILE A 248 -16.23 13.67 0.29
N PHE A 249 -15.24 12.81 0.45
CA PHE A 249 -15.30 11.37 0.66
C PHE A 249 -14.85 11.04 2.11
N PRO A 250 -14.78 9.77 2.52
CA PRO A 250 -14.36 9.40 3.87
C PRO A 250 -13.04 10.08 4.25
N SER A 251 -13.07 10.86 5.33
CA SER A 251 -11.92 11.63 5.83
C SER A 251 -12.14 12.04 7.29
N CYS A 252 -11.06 12.33 7.99
CA CYS A 252 -11.12 12.83 9.35
C CYS A 252 -9.94 13.76 9.59
N CYS A 253 -10.20 15.05 9.73
CA CYS A 253 -9.18 16.00 10.16
C CYS A 253 -8.79 15.72 11.62
N SER A 254 -7.50 15.76 11.90
CA SER A 254 -6.96 15.66 13.25
C SER A 254 -5.65 16.44 13.34
N VAL A 255 -5.33 16.92 14.54
CA VAL A 255 -4.05 17.59 14.78
C VAL A 255 -3.00 16.59 15.26
N SER A 256 -1.72 16.92 15.08
CA SER A 256 -0.59 16.02 15.40
C SER A 256 -0.60 15.48 16.83
N TYR A 257 -1.16 16.21 17.77
CA TYR A 257 -1.31 15.81 19.17
C TYR A 257 -2.23 14.58 19.36
N THR A 258 -3.28 14.46 18.54
CA THR A 258 -4.23 13.34 18.59
C THR A 258 -3.54 12.05 18.17
N HIS A 259 -2.65 12.11 17.17
CA HIS A 259 -1.87 10.95 16.73
C HIS A 259 -0.90 10.45 17.81
N LEU A 260 -0.23 11.35 18.53
CA LEU A 260 0.72 10.98 19.58
C LEU A 260 0.01 10.27 20.75
N ARG A 261 -1.18 10.73 21.16
CA ARG A 261 -1.95 10.07 22.23
C ARG A 261 -2.48 8.70 21.87
N ALA A 262 -2.84 8.45 20.61
CA ALA A 262 -3.27 7.12 20.16
C ALA A 262 -2.14 6.08 20.31
N HIS A 263 -0.89 6.48 20.16
CA HIS A 263 0.26 5.61 20.40
C HIS A 263 0.51 5.32 21.88
N GLU A 264 0.29 6.29 22.76
CA GLU A 264 0.50 6.12 24.21
C GLU A 264 -0.56 5.22 24.86
N THR A 265 -1.80 5.21 24.37
CA THR A 265 -2.88 4.38 24.93
C THR A 265 -2.83 2.92 24.49
N ALA A 266 -2.15 2.59 23.41
CA ALA A 266 -1.97 1.21 22.93
C ALA A 266 -0.80 0.49 23.63
N ALA A 267 0.08 1.22 24.33
CA ALA A 267 1.28 0.69 24.98
C ALA A 267 1.12 0.41 26.50
N ASN A 268 -0.06 0.67 27.08
CA ASN A 268 -0.38 0.43 28.50
C ASN A 268 -1.57 -0.59 28.56
#